data_3db7a6ff6db055241730a7d57056ef2a
#
_entry.id   3db7a6ff6db055241730a7d57056ef2a
#
_cell.length_a   1.000
_cell.length_b   1.000
_cell.length_c   1.000
_cell.angle_alpha   90.00
_cell.angle_beta   90.00
_cell.angle_gamma   90.00
#
_symmetry.space_group_name_H-M   'P 1'
#
loop_
_entity.id
_entity.type
_entity.pdbx_description
1 polymer ?
#
loop_
_entity_poly.entity_id
_entity_poly.type
_entity_poly.pdbx_seq_one_letter_code
_entity_poly.pdbx_strand_id
1 'polypeptide(L)'
;MGVISMKKYIKNIVAFIISFILMAVLLMTSLTMFFRGTILNSQTYIGVLEKHNIYNQIYDNIYSNIHYLLLSNNIEENTLDGVISIDEVSEVVNDYIYYTIGYMKNEAMDIPKIDMSVYENRLESIINKFLSENSMYLNEELKDNIGELEGTVLDIIKSDLEIINLNELSKSKGMNMIAKVSAIINSGPVIMGLLFLVIILIGMISLIWKKRKARKFAWIGYSFISCGLIVFLIGFSGYISGFYNHVAIAIPYLAMAMTFIIKEYLLKFTIIGCLILFIGICFMSIYWRYLYKKYSCVYKDMS
;
A
#
# COMPACT_ATOMS: atom_id res chain seq x y z
N MET A 1 40.59 -11.83 41.29
CA MET A 1 40.14 -10.81 40.30
C MET A 1 39.45 -11.38 39.08
N GLY A 2 39.71 -12.60 38.59
CA GLY A 2 39.18 -13.20 37.35
C GLY A 2 37.67 -13.50 37.34
N VAL A 3 37.05 -14.02 38.39
CA VAL A 3 35.67 -14.53 38.40
C VAL A 3 34.62 -13.39 38.24
N ILE A 4 34.88 -12.21 38.82
CA ILE A 4 33.95 -11.05 38.70
C ILE A 4 34.01 -10.47 37.26
N SER A 5 35.16 -10.48 36.64
CA SER A 5 35.37 -10.08 35.23
C SER A 5 34.61 -11.02 34.27
N MET A 6 34.72 -12.34 34.46
CA MET A 6 34.07 -13.37 33.65
C MET A 6 32.53 -13.27 33.71
N LYS A 7 31.94 -13.11 34.92
CA LYS A 7 30.48 -12.94 35.08
C LYS A 7 29.95 -11.68 34.35
N LYS A 8 30.73 -10.61 34.30
CA LYS A 8 30.36 -9.36 33.59
C LYS A 8 30.44 -9.57 32.08
N TYR A 9 31.44 -10.29 31.61
CA TYR A 9 31.63 -10.60 30.16
C TYR A 9 30.48 -11.45 29.62
N ILE A 10 30.13 -12.55 30.34
CA ILE A 10 29.01 -13.42 29.98
C ILE A 10 27.68 -12.60 29.91
N LYS A 11 27.40 -11.70 30.89
CA LYS A 11 26.21 -10.85 30.85
C LYS A 11 26.15 -9.92 29.64
N ASN A 12 27.29 -9.40 29.18
CA ASN A 12 27.33 -8.57 28.00
C ASN A 12 27.04 -9.37 26.72
N ILE A 13 27.60 -10.60 26.60
CA ILE A 13 27.36 -11.48 25.46
C ILE A 13 25.87 -11.87 25.39
N VAL A 14 25.30 -12.30 26.51
CA VAL A 14 23.88 -12.67 26.56
C VAL A 14 22.99 -11.47 26.22
N ALA A 15 23.28 -10.28 26.76
CA ALA A 15 22.55 -9.07 26.45
C ALA A 15 22.68 -8.68 24.98
N PHE A 16 23.84 -8.85 24.37
CA PHE A 16 24.05 -8.64 22.94
C PHE A 16 23.20 -9.58 22.08
N ILE A 17 23.20 -10.88 22.39
CA ILE A 17 22.39 -11.87 21.66
C ILE A 17 20.90 -11.52 21.77
N ILE A 18 20.40 -11.23 22.97
CA ILE A 18 18.98 -10.88 23.17
C ILE A 18 18.65 -9.56 22.47
N SER A 19 19.55 -8.57 22.48
CA SER A 19 19.40 -7.31 21.79
C SER A 19 19.33 -7.47 20.27
N PHE A 20 20.14 -8.40 19.72
CA PHE A 20 20.10 -8.75 18.30
C PHE A 20 18.79 -9.45 17.92
N ILE A 21 18.33 -10.40 18.75
CA ILE A 21 17.02 -11.06 18.56
C ILE A 21 15.89 -10.00 18.64
N LEU A 22 15.95 -9.07 19.60
CA LEU A 22 14.98 -7.99 19.71
C LEU A 22 14.95 -7.12 18.45
N MET A 23 16.12 -6.77 17.89
CA MET A 23 16.21 -6.04 16.62
C MET A 23 15.52 -6.81 15.48
N ALA A 24 15.77 -8.11 15.36
CA ALA A 24 15.16 -8.95 14.33
C ALA A 24 13.63 -9.05 14.49
N VAL A 25 13.14 -9.20 15.72
CA VAL A 25 11.69 -9.23 16.02
C VAL A 25 11.06 -7.87 15.75
N LEU A 26 11.72 -6.76 16.06
CA LEU A 26 11.26 -5.41 15.72
C LEU A 26 11.18 -5.20 14.20
N LEU A 27 12.15 -5.71 13.44
CA LEU A 27 12.09 -5.69 11.97
C LEU A 27 10.88 -6.46 11.45
N MET A 28 10.66 -7.68 11.94
CA MET A 28 9.49 -8.48 11.55
C MET A 28 8.18 -7.77 11.93
N THR A 29 8.12 -7.18 13.12
CA THR A 29 6.94 -6.44 13.57
C THR A 29 6.67 -5.22 12.68
N SER A 30 7.71 -4.46 12.33
CA SER A 30 7.58 -3.27 11.46
C SER A 30 7.14 -3.64 10.05
N LEU A 31 7.69 -4.73 9.49
CA LEU A 31 7.28 -5.25 8.18
C LEU A 31 5.82 -5.72 8.19
N THR A 32 5.42 -6.46 9.22
CA THR A 32 4.03 -6.93 9.39
C THR A 32 3.06 -5.76 9.50
N MET A 33 3.39 -4.74 10.31
CA MET A 33 2.58 -3.53 10.46
C MET A 33 2.50 -2.73 9.15
N PHE A 34 3.62 -2.59 8.43
CA PHE A 34 3.65 -1.94 7.13
C PHE A 34 2.79 -2.69 6.12
N PHE A 35 2.93 -4.00 6.03
CA PHE A 35 2.17 -4.83 5.10
C PHE A 35 0.67 -4.70 5.34
N ARG A 36 0.24 -4.82 6.61
CA ARG A 36 -1.16 -4.71 6.99
C ARG A 36 -1.72 -3.29 6.82
N GLY A 37 -0.99 -2.28 7.28
CA GLY A 37 -1.47 -0.89 7.31
C GLY A 37 -1.32 -0.15 5.99
N THR A 38 -0.54 -0.70 5.03
CA THR A 38 -0.27 -0.04 3.76
C THR A 38 -0.65 -0.92 2.57
N ILE A 39 -0.05 -2.10 2.44
CA ILE A 39 -0.26 -2.97 1.27
C ILE A 39 -1.65 -3.61 1.29
N LEU A 40 -2.12 -4.07 2.44
CA LEU A 40 -3.45 -4.68 2.60
C LEU A 40 -4.53 -3.66 2.99
N ASN A 41 -4.31 -2.38 2.74
CA ASN A 41 -5.27 -1.33 3.04
C ASN A 41 -5.75 -0.67 1.74
N SER A 42 -7.00 -0.95 1.34
CA SER A 42 -7.63 -0.39 0.14
C SER A 42 -7.62 1.14 0.11
N GLN A 43 -7.77 1.79 1.27
CA GLN A 43 -7.73 3.25 1.37
C GLN A 43 -6.38 3.86 0.98
N THR A 44 -5.29 3.09 1.06
CA THR A 44 -3.98 3.56 0.58
C THR A 44 -3.99 3.74 -0.94
N TYR A 45 -4.61 2.82 -1.67
CA TYR A 45 -4.71 2.87 -3.14
C TYR A 45 -5.70 3.94 -3.57
N ILE A 46 -6.91 3.91 -3.01
CA ILE A 46 -7.99 4.88 -3.29
C ILE A 46 -7.48 6.31 -3.07
N GLY A 47 -6.86 6.58 -1.91
CA GLY A 47 -6.34 7.92 -1.62
C GLY A 47 -5.20 8.37 -2.54
N VAL A 48 -4.40 7.42 -3.10
CA VAL A 48 -3.41 7.75 -4.13
C VAL A 48 -4.10 8.09 -5.45
N LEU A 49 -5.09 7.29 -5.88
CA LEU A 49 -5.82 7.52 -7.13
C LEU A 49 -6.56 8.86 -7.12
N GLU A 50 -7.25 9.19 -6.01
CA GLU A 50 -7.91 10.48 -5.80
C GLU A 50 -6.92 11.64 -5.84
N LYS A 51 -5.86 11.57 -5.02
CA LYS A 51 -4.87 12.64 -4.87
C LYS A 51 -4.18 13.01 -6.18
N HIS A 52 -4.03 12.06 -7.09
CA HIS A 52 -3.33 12.22 -8.35
C HIS A 52 -4.26 12.26 -9.57
N ASN A 53 -5.57 12.41 -9.35
CA ASN A 53 -6.61 12.51 -10.38
C ASN A 53 -6.58 11.36 -11.40
N ILE A 54 -6.27 10.13 -10.93
CA ILE A 54 -6.17 8.96 -11.82
C ILE A 54 -7.54 8.58 -12.40
N TYR A 55 -8.62 8.73 -11.63
CA TYR A 55 -9.98 8.48 -12.13
C TYR A 55 -10.32 9.37 -13.33
N ASN A 56 -9.91 10.65 -13.31
CA ASN A 56 -10.08 11.54 -14.47
C ASN A 56 -9.30 11.05 -15.68
N GLN A 57 -8.08 10.53 -15.48
CA GLN A 57 -7.29 10.00 -16.59
C GLN A 57 -7.89 8.72 -17.20
N ILE A 58 -8.51 7.86 -16.37
CA ILE A 58 -9.26 6.70 -16.87
C ILE A 58 -10.47 7.18 -17.67
N TYR A 59 -11.23 8.11 -17.11
CA TYR A 59 -12.37 8.73 -17.77
C TYR A 59 -11.98 9.37 -19.12
N ASP A 60 -10.94 10.20 -19.12
CA ASP A 60 -10.43 10.86 -20.34
C ASP A 60 -9.97 9.83 -21.40
N ASN A 61 -9.38 8.71 -20.95
CA ASN A 61 -8.99 7.63 -21.85
C ASN A 61 -10.21 6.96 -22.50
N ILE A 62 -11.25 6.65 -21.72
CA ILE A 62 -12.50 6.08 -22.22
C ILE A 62 -13.11 7.02 -23.28
N TYR A 63 -13.25 8.30 -22.93
CA TYR A 63 -13.81 9.28 -23.87
C TYR A 63 -12.94 9.49 -25.10
N SER A 64 -11.63 9.51 -24.97
CA SER A 64 -10.74 9.60 -26.14
C SER A 64 -10.93 8.43 -27.10
N ASN A 65 -11.10 7.21 -26.58
CA ASN A 65 -11.35 6.04 -27.39
C ASN A 65 -12.73 6.10 -28.07
N ILE A 66 -13.78 6.56 -27.35
CA ILE A 66 -15.11 6.75 -27.90
C ILE A 66 -15.10 7.86 -28.98
N HIS A 67 -14.48 9.01 -28.71
CA HIS A 67 -14.37 10.10 -29.69
C HIS A 67 -13.64 9.67 -30.96
N TYR A 68 -12.56 8.86 -30.81
CA TYR A 68 -11.84 8.31 -31.96
C TYR A 68 -12.74 7.38 -32.80
N LEU A 69 -13.57 6.57 -32.14
CA LEU A 69 -14.55 5.72 -32.81
C LEU A 69 -15.60 6.56 -33.56
N LEU A 70 -16.14 7.60 -32.93
CA LEU A 70 -17.12 8.51 -33.53
C LEU A 70 -16.57 9.23 -34.76
N LEU A 71 -15.38 9.82 -34.63
CA LEU A 71 -14.68 10.48 -35.74
C LEU A 71 -14.43 9.54 -36.94
N SER A 72 -14.02 8.30 -36.65
CA SER A 72 -13.77 7.29 -37.70
C SER A 72 -15.05 6.91 -38.46
N ASN A 73 -16.23 7.14 -37.86
CA ASN A 73 -17.54 6.93 -38.46
C ASN A 73 -18.19 8.23 -38.96
N ASN A 74 -17.45 9.34 -39.03
CA ASN A 74 -17.94 10.67 -39.42
C ASN A 74 -19.09 11.18 -38.53
N ILE A 75 -19.09 10.83 -37.26
CA ILE A 75 -20.03 11.30 -36.23
C ILE A 75 -19.33 12.38 -35.39
N GLU A 76 -20.09 13.39 -34.97
CA GLU A 76 -19.57 14.47 -34.15
C GLU A 76 -19.07 13.96 -32.78
N GLU A 77 -17.90 14.43 -32.36
CA GLU A 77 -17.17 13.93 -31.17
C GLU A 77 -18.06 13.91 -29.90
N ASN A 78 -18.88 14.92 -29.69
CA ASN A 78 -19.65 15.11 -28.48
C ASN A 78 -21.01 14.39 -28.47
N THR A 79 -21.31 13.61 -29.51
CA THR A 79 -22.62 12.94 -29.68
C THR A 79 -22.94 11.99 -28.51
N LEU A 80 -21.92 11.33 -27.94
CA LEU A 80 -22.07 10.37 -26.85
C LEU A 80 -21.60 10.91 -25.49
N ASP A 81 -21.49 12.22 -25.33
CA ASP A 81 -21.16 12.81 -24.03
C ASP A 81 -22.22 12.45 -22.97
N GLY A 82 -21.76 12.09 -21.80
CA GLY A 82 -22.62 11.69 -20.68
C GLY A 82 -22.98 10.19 -20.61
N VAL A 83 -22.44 9.34 -21.51
CA VAL A 83 -22.63 7.87 -21.42
C VAL A 83 -22.07 7.30 -20.13
N ILE A 84 -20.92 7.82 -19.68
CA ILE A 84 -20.28 7.44 -18.41
C ILE A 84 -19.92 8.71 -17.65
N SER A 85 -19.85 8.64 -16.32
CA SER A 85 -19.43 9.72 -15.43
C SER A 85 -18.14 9.34 -14.67
N ILE A 86 -17.42 10.37 -14.19
CA ILE A 86 -16.22 10.19 -13.36
C ILE A 86 -16.57 9.44 -12.06
N ASP A 87 -17.73 9.70 -11.48
CA ASP A 87 -18.18 9.05 -10.25
C ASP A 87 -18.37 7.55 -10.47
N GLU A 88 -18.95 7.14 -11.60
CA GLU A 88 -19.11 5.73 -11.97
C GLU A 88 -17.75 5.04 -12.21
N VAL A 89 -16.83 5.74 -12.88
CA VAL A 89 -15.45 5.25 -13.05
C VAL A 89 -14.80 5.01 -11.68
N SER A 90 -14.95 5.97 -10.76
CA SER A 90 -14.35 5.86 -9.43
C SER A 90 -14.99 4.73 -8.61
N GLU A 91 -16.30 4.55 -8.67
CA GLU A 91 -17.03 3.47 -7.99
C GLU A 91 -16.56 2.10 -8.47
N VAL A 92 -16.55 1.87 -9.78
CA VAL A 92 -16.10 0.59 -10.35
C VAL A 92 -14.64 0.29 -9.98
N VAL A 93 -13.74 1.26 -10.16
CA VAL A 93 -12.32 1.08 -9.83
C VAL A 93 -12.12 0.78 -8.34
N ASN A 94 -12.87 1.46 -7.47
CA ASN A 94 -12.82 1.21 -6.03
C ASN A 94 -13.30 -0.19 -5.67
N ASP A 95 -14.36 -0.69 -6.29
CA ASP A 95 -14.86 -2.04 -6.09
C ASP A 95 -13.82 -3.10 -6.50
N TYR A 96 -13.11 -2.88 -7.60
CA TYR A 96 -11.99 -3.72 -8.01
C TYR A 96 -10.85 -3.72 -6.99
N ILE A 97 -10.51 -2.54 -6.43
CA ILE A 97 -9.50 -2.42 -5.37
C ILE A 97 -9.98 -3.15 -4.10
N TYR A 98 -11.21 -2.93 -3.66
CA TYR A 98 -11.76 -3.61 -2.48
C TYR A 98 -11.74 -5.12 -2.65
N TYR A 99 -12.19 -5.62 -3.80
CA TYR A 99 -12.15 -7.05 -4.09
C TYR A 99 -10.72 -7.59 -4.06
N THR A 100 -9.78 -6.94 -4.77
CA THR A 100 -8.40 -7.40 -4.86
C THR A 100 -7.74 -7.46 -3.48
N ILE A 101 -7.93 -6.43 -2.66
CA ILE A 101 -7.38 -6.38 -1.30
C ILE A 101 -8.08 -7.39 -0.38
N GLY A 102 -9.40 -7.53 -0.46
CA GLY A 102 -10.16 -8.55 0.26
C GLY A 102 -9.70 -9.96 -0.09
N TYR A 103 -9.52 -10.25 -1.38
CA TYR A 103 -8.96 -11.51 -1.85
C TYR A 103 -7.55 -11.77 -1.29
N MET A 104 -6.67 -10.76 -1.30
CA MET A 104 -5.34 -10.86 -0.69
C MET A 104 -5.39 -11.11 0.82
N LYS A 105 -6.44 -10.67 1.52
CA LYS A 105 -6.69 -10.97 2.94
C LYS A 105 -7.33 -12.32 3.17
N ASN A 106 -7.67 -13.06 2.11
CA ASN A 106 -8.43 -14.30 2.14
C ASN A 106 -9.85 -14.11 2.71
N GLU A 107 -10.47 -12.95 2.45
CA GLU A 107 -11.86 -12.66 2.74
C GLU A 107 -12.73 -13.26 1.62
N ALA A 108 -13.87 -13.83 1.99
CA ALA A 108 -14.83 -14.32 1.00
C ALA A 108 -15.57 -13.11 0.41
N MET A 109 -15.30 -12.81 -0.85
CA MET A 109 -15.94 -11.71 -1.58
C MET A 109 -16.37 -12.19 -2.96
N ASP A 110 -17.51 -11.70 -3.42
CA ASP A 110 -17.96 -11.93 -4.79
C ASP A 110 -17.19 -10.99 -5.73
N ILE A 111 -16.87 -11.50 -6.93
CA ILE A 111 -16.22 -10.69 -7.97
C ILE A 111 -17.18 -9.58 -8.38
N PRO A 112 -16.77 -8.30 -8.31
CA PRO A 112 -17.61 -7.19 -8.74
C PRO A 112 -17.95 -7.35 -10.23
N LYS A 113 -19.21 -7.10 -10.55
CA LYS A 113 -19.70 -7.14 -11.93
C LYS A 113 -20.08 -5.73 -12.33
N ILE A 114 -19.59 -5.30 -13.48
CA ILE A 114 -20.03 -4.05 -14.08
C ILE A 114 -21.40 -4.28 -14.68
N ASP A 115 -22.39 -3.51 -14.22
CA ASP A 115 -23.73 -3.56 -14.82
C ASP A 115 -23.76 -2.76 -16.12
N MET A 116 -23.47 -3.46 -17.21
CA MET A 116 -23.44 -2.85 -18.54
C MET A 116 -24.82 -2.34 -19.00
N SER A 117 -25.92 -2.83 -18.42
CA SER A 117 -27.28 -2.42 -18.81
C SER A 117 -27.54 -0.93 -18.52
N VAL A 118 -26.88 -0.34 -17.53
CA VAL A 118 -26.97 1.09 -17.23
C VAL A 118 -26.40 1.92 -18.37
N TYR A 119 -25.24 1.53 -18.88
CA TYR A 119 -24.59 2.22 -20.01
C TYR A 119 -25.34 1.98 -21.32
N GLU A 120 -25.84 0.77 -21.56
CA GLU A 120 -26.66 0.42 -22.70
C GLU A 120 -27.92 1.28 -22.78
N ASN A 121 -28.72 1.34 -21.72
CA ASN A 121 -29.93 2.16 -21.68
C ASN A 121 -29.66 3.66 -21.89
N ARG A 122 -28.54 4.15 -21.35
CA ARG A 122 -28.12 5.54 -21.48
C ARG A 122 -27.68 5.85 -22.91
N LEU A 123 -26.90 4.95 -23.50
CA LEU A 123 -26.42 5.03 -24.87
C LEU A 123 -27.60 5.04 -25.84
N GLU A 124 -28.55 4.10 -25.71
CA GLU A 124 -29.77 4.04 -26.49
C GLU A 124 -30.57 5.37 -26.40
N SER A 125 -30.71 5.91 -25.21
CA SER A 125 -31.41 7.20 -24.98
C SER A 125 -30.72 8.36 -25.73
N ILE A 126 -29.39 8.44 -25.67
CA ILE A 126 -28.60 9.47 -26.35
C ILE A 126 -28.72 9.34 -27.87
N ILE A 127 -28.59 8.13 -28.39
CA ILE A 127 -28.70 7.85 -29.83
C ILE A 127 -30.11 8.17 -30.35
N ASN A 128 -31.17 7.76 -29.66
CA ASN A 128 -32.54 8.09 -30.02
C ASN A 128 -32.79 9.59 -30.05
N LYS A 129 -32.21 10.33 -29.10
CA LYS A 129 -32.25 11.79 -29.08
C LYS A 129 -31.54 12.38 -30.30
N PHE A 130 -30.33 11.92 -30.59
CA PHE A 130 -29.54 12.36 -31.75
C PHE A 130 -30.28 12.12 -33.08
N LEU A 131 -30.88 10.94 -33.27
CA LEU A 131 -31.66 10.60 -34.46
C LEU A 131 -32.87 11.52 -34.63
N SER A 132 -33.58 11.81 -33.53
CA SER A 132 -34.75 12.70 -33.51
C SER A 132 -34.39 14.14 -33.87
N GLU A 133 -33.30 14.67 -33.30
CA GLU A 133 -32.83 16.04 -33.58
C GLU A 133 -32.34 16.22 -35.01
N ASN A 134 -31.77 15.19 -35.63
CA ASN A 134 -31.27 15.21 -37.00
C ASN A 134 -32.32 14.75 -38.04
N SER A 135 -33.56 14.48 -37.61
CA SER A 135 -34.66 14.02 -38.47
C SER A 135 -34.28 12.77 -39.32
N MET A 136 -33.46 11.90 -38.76
CA MET A 136 -32.99 10.68 -39.42
C MET A 136 -34.03 9.56 -39.34
N TYR A 137 -34.38 8.95 -40.48
CA TYR A 137 -35.27 7.79 -40.50
C TYR A 137 -34.46 6.50 -40.34
N LEU A 138 -34.83 5.69 -39.37
CA LEU A 138 -34.26 4.36 -39.14
C LEU A 138 -34.67 3.43 -40.29
N ASN A 139 -33.73 3.12 -41.17
CA ASN A 139 -33.81 1.98 -42.06
C ASN A 139 -33.04 0.78 -41.47
N GLU A 140 -33.17 -0.43 -42.03
CA GLU A 140 -32.51 -1.63 -41.48
C GLU A 140 -30.99 -1.48 -41.45
N GLU A 141 -30.36 -0.94 -42.49
CA GLU A 141 -28.92 -0.72 -42.61
C GLU A 141 -28.40 0.26 -41.52
N LEU A 142 -29.12 1.36 -41.28
CA LEU A 142 -28.77 2.33 -40.23
C LEU A 142 -28.93 1.72 -38.84
N LYS A 143 -29.93 0.87 -38.64
CA LYS A 143 -30.15 0.15 -37.39
C LYS A 143 -29.02 -0.83 -37.07
N ASP A 144 -28.55 -1.57 -38.10
CA ASP A 144 -27.43 -2.50 -37.91
C ASP A 144 -26.12 -1.75 -37.62
N ASN A 145 -25.85 -0.65 -38.34
CA ASN A 145 -24.67 0.19 -38.08
C ASN A 145 -24.69 0.82 -36.68
N ILE A 146 -25.83 1.28 -36.21
CA ILE A 146 -26.00 1.80 -34.84
C ILE A 146 -25.77 0.70 -33.84
N GLY A 147 -26.30 -0.51 -34.00
CA GLY A 147 -26.09 -1.63 -33.12
C GLY A 147 -24.61 -2.05 -33.02
N GLU A 148 -23.89 -2.01 -34.14
CA GLU A 148 -22.43 -2.26 -34.14
C GLU A 148 -21.66 -1.17 -33.39
N LEU A 149 -22.04 0.10 -33.60
CA LEU A 149 -21.46 1.23 -32.86
C LEU A 149 -21.70 1.12 -31.36
N GLU A 150 -22.96 0.85 -30.96
CA GLU A 150 -23.34 0.65 -29.56
C GLU A 150 -22.52 -0.46 -28.92
N GLY A 151 -22.44 -1.62 -29.57
CA GLY A 151 -21.65 -2.75 -29.10
C GLY A 151 -20.18 -2.38 -28.90
N THR A 152 -19.59 -1.65 -29.88
CA THR A 152 -18.19 -1.23 -29.80
C THR A 152 -17.95 -0.22 -28.68
N VAL A 153 -18.86 0.73 -28.45
CA VAL A 153 -18.77 1.69 -27.34
C VAL A 153 -18.85 0.97 -25.99
N LEU A 154 -19.78 0.03 -25.86
CA LEU A 154 -19.90 -0.78 -24.62
C LEU A 154 -18.65 -1.62 -24.37
N ASP A 155 -18.06 -2.18 -25.42
CA ASP A 155 -16.80 -2.93 -25.31
C ASP A 155 -15.62 -2.03 -24.90
N ILE A 156 -15.54 -0.79 -25.41
CA ILE A 156 -14.55 0.21 -24.97
C ILE A 156 -14.73 0.49 -23.48
N ILE A 157 -15.94 0.86 -23.06
CA ILE A 157 -16.24 1.17 -21.64
C ILE A 157 -15.87 -0.03 -20.76
N LYS A 158 -16.29 -1.23 -21.14
CA LYS A 158 -16.01 -2.44 -20.39
C LYS A 158 -14.51 -2.74 -20.32
N SER A 159 -13.80 -2.69 -21.44
CA SER A 159 -12.37 -3.02 -21.48
C SER A 159 -11.51 -2.03 -20.69
N ASP A 160 -11.86 -0.76 -20.70
CA ASP A 160 -11.14 0.29 -19.98
C ASP A 160 -11.49 0.32 -18.47
N LEU A 161 -12.70 -0.11 -18.09
CA LEU A 161 -13.09 -0.30 -16.70
C LEU A 161 -12.58 -1.62 -16.10
N GLU A 162 -12.51 -2.70 -16.88
CA GLU A 162 -11.93 -3.99 -16.47
C GLU A 162 -10.39 -3.93 -16.47
N ILE A 163 -9.82 -3.00 -15.70
CA ILE A 163 -8.36 -2.75 -15.62
C ILE A 163 -7.57 -4.03 -15.32
N ILE A 164 -8.17 -4.97 -14.59
CA ILE A 164 -7.57 -6.26 -14.21
C ILE A 164 -8.61 -7.35 -14.44
N ASN A 165 -8.27 -8.38 -15.18
CA ASN A 165 -9.11 -9.56 -15.28
C ASN A 165 -9.12 -10.32 -13.94
N LEU A 166 -10.07 -9.97 -13.07
CA LEU A 166 -10.20 -10.53 -11.72
C LEU A 166 -10.44 -12.05 -11.74
N ASN A 167 -11.10 -12.56 -12.78
CA ASN A 167 -11.33 -14.00 -12.94
C ASN A 167 -10.02 -14.77 -13.17
N GLU A 168 -9.12 -14.24 -13.98
CA GLU A 168 -7.80 -14.84 -14.18
C GLU A 168 -6.89 -14.63 -12.98
N LEU A 169 -6.94 -13.44 -12.36
CA LEU A 169 -6.19 -13.13 -11.16
C LEU A 169 -6.52 -14.11 -10.03
N SER A 170 -7.80 -14.37 -9.78
CA SER A 170 -8.26 -15.27 -8.73
C SER A 170 -7.87 -16.74 -8.97
N LYS A 171 -7.73 -17.18 -10.23
CA LYS A 171 -7.27 -18.52 -10.62
C LYS A 171 -5.75 -18.67 -10.62
N SER A 172 -5.00 -17.57 -10.57
CA SER A 172 -3.54 -17.56 -10.60
C SER A 172 -2.96 -18.25 -9.36
N LYS A 173 -2.07 -19.22 -9.56
CA LYS A 173 -1.35 -19.89 -8.46
C LYS A 173 -0.53 -18.90 -7.63
N GLY A 174 0.05 -17.89 -8.29
CA GLY A 174 0.83 -16.85 -7.62
C GLY A 174 -0.01 -16.03 -6.66
N MET A 175 -1.18 -15.56 -7.10
CA MET A 175 -2.11 -14.79 -6.25
C MET A 175 -2.66 -15.62 -5.11
N ASN A 176 -3.00 -16.89 -5.33
CA ASN A 176 -3.41 -17.80 -4.27
C ASN A 176 -2.33 -17.98 -3.19
N MET A 177 -1.04 -18.03 -3.59
CA MET A 177 0.07 -18.09 -2.64
C MET A 177 0.22 -16.77 -1.87
N ILE A 178 0.13 -15.63 -2.56
CA ILE A 178 0.15 -14.31 -1.94
C ILE A 178 -1.00 -14.18 -0.93
N ALA A 179 -2.22 -14.56 -1.31
CA ALA A 179 -3.39 -14.51 -0.42
C ALA A 179 -3.18 -15.34 0.86
N LYS A 180 -2.66 -16.57 0.75
CA LYS A 180 -2.35 -17.40 1.92
C LYS A 180 -1.31 -16.77 2.85
N VAL A 181 -0.22 -16.24 2.29
CA VAL A 181 0.84 -15.57 3.08
C VAL A 181 0.30 -14.29 3.71
N SER A 182 -0.44 -13.50 2.95
CA SER A 182 -1.05 -12.26 3.43
C SER A 182 -2.07 -12.52 4.54
N ALA A 183 -2.87 -13.57 4.44
CA ALA A 183 -3.81 -13.97 5.49
C ALA A 183 -3.10 -14.29 6.82
N ILE A 184 -1.95 -14.99 6.75
CA ILE A 184 -1.11 -15.27 7.93
C ILE A 184 -0.58 -13.97 8.53
N ILE A 185 0.01 -13.10 7.70
CA ILE A 185 0.57 -11.81 8.13
C ILE A 185 -0.52 -10.90 8.70
N ASN A 186 -1.72 -10.90 8.09
CA ASN A 186 -2.85 -10.09 8.55
C ASN A 186 -3.55 -10.65 9.80
N SER A 187 -3.24 -11.89 10.19
CA SER A 187 -3.90 -12.51 11.34
C SER A 187 -3.59 -11.78 12.65
N GLY A 188 -4.63 -11.51 13.46
CA GLY A 188 -4.50 -10.87 14.77
C GLY A 188 -3.50 -11.58 15.70
N PRO A 189 -3.54 -12.93 15.81
CA PRO A 189 -2.61 -13.69 16.64
C PRO A 189 -1.13 -13.48 16.31
N VAL A 190 -0.77 -13.35 15.03
CA VAL A 190 0.64 -13.12 14.63
C VAL A 190 1.14 -11.77 15.14
N ILE A 191 0.36 -10.71 14.96
CA ILE A 191 0.73 -9.37 15.43
C ILE A 191 0.83 -9.33 16.96
N MET A 192 -0.17 -9.88 17.65
CA MET A 192 -0.17 -9.95 19.11
C MET A 192 1.01 -10.78 19.62
N GLY A 193 1.33 -11.89 18.96
CA GLY A 193 2.48 -12.74 19.30
C GLY A 193 3.80 -12.00 19.14
N LEU A 194 3.99 -11.25 18.05
CA LEU A 194 5.20 -10.44 17.80
C LEU A 194 5.34 -9.33 18.86
N LEU A 195 4.27 -8.61 19.17
CA LEU A 195 4.28 -7.56 20.20
C LEU A 195 4.58 -8.14 21.58
N PHE A 196 3.98 -9.29 21.92
CA PHE A 196 4.24 -9.99 23.18
C PHE A 196 5.70 -10.44 23.27
N LEU A 197 6.28 -10.96 22.18
CA LEU A 197 7.67 -11.35 22.10
C LEU A 197 8.61 -10.14 22.32
N VAL A 198 8.31 -8.97 21.73
CA VAL A 198 9.05 -7.73 22.00
C VAL A 198 9.04 -7.39 23.48
N ILE A 199 7.87 -7.46 24.14
CA ILE A 199 7.75 -7.18 25.58
C ILE A 199 8.58 -8.15 26.41
N ILE A 200 8.55 -9.46 26.10
CA ILE A 200 9.34 -10.48 26.78
C ILE A 200 10.84 -10.18 26.65
N LEU A 201 11.32 -9.89 25.44
CA LEU A 201 12.75 -9.62 25.20
C LEU A 201 13.23 -8.35 25.93
N ILE A 202 12.42 -7.30 25.97
CA ILE A 202 12.68 -6.09 26.78
C ILE A 202 12.72 -6.44 28.27
N GLY A 203 11.81 -7.30 28.74
CA GLY A 203 11.78 -7.82 30.10
C GLY A 203 13.05 -8.59 30.43
N MET A 204 13.51 -9.50 29.56
CA MET A 204 14.74 -10.27 29.74
C MET A 204 15.97 -9.36 29.85
N ILE A 205 16.13 -8.37 28.96
CA ILE A 205 17.21 -7.38 29.05
C ILE A 205 17.14 -6.64 30.41
N SER A 206 15.95 -6.28 30.83
CA SER A 206 15.72 -5.57 32.10
C SER A 206 16.08 -6.41 33.32
N LEU A 207 15.84 -7.73 33.30
CA LEU A 207 16.21 -8.67 34.36
C LEU A 207 17.73 -8.87 34.44
N ILE A 208 18.42 -9.02 33.29
CA ILE A 208 19.90 -9.17 33.27
C ILE A 208 20.57 -7.96 33.93
N TRP A 209 20.04 -6.77 33.68
CA TRP A 209 20.58 -5.51 34.18
C TRP A 209 19.82 -4.89 35.34
N LYS A 210 19.09 -5.70 36.16
CA LYS A 210 18.28 -5.23 37.32
C LYS A 210 19.04 -4.26 38.24
N LYS A 211 20.30 -4.53 38.54
CA LYS A 211 21.15 -3.70 39.38
C LYS A 211 21.79 -2.49 38.70
N ARG A 212 21.76 -2.41 37.34
CA ARG A 212 22.41 -1.35 36.53
C ARG A 212 21.43 -0.73 35.57
N LYS A 213 20.52 0.09 36.10
CA LYS A 213 19.39 0.70 35.36
C LYS A 213 19.82 1.37 34.06
N ALA A 214 20.96 2.07 34.03
CA ALA A 214 21.45 2.70 32.81
C ALA A 214 21.69 1.69 31.65
N ARG A 215 22.37 0.57 31.93
CA ARG A 215 22.76 -0.37 30.84
C ARG A 215 21.61 -1.05 30.15
N LYS A 216 20.48 -1.27 30.81
CA LYS A 216 19.29 -1.85 30.16
C LYS A 216 18.77 -0.93 29.03
N PHE A 217 18.72 0.39 29.32
CA PHE A 217 18.27 1.36 28.32
C PHE A 217 19.22 1.45 27.11
N ALA A 218 20.53 1.26 27.31
CA ALA A 218 21.47 1.22 26.21
C ALA A 218 21.21 0.03 25.27
N TRP A 219 21.05 -1.18 25.79
CA TRP A 219 20.83 -2.38 24.99
C TRP A 219 19.49 -2.35 24.25
N ILE A 220 18.42 -1.87 24.91
CA ILE A 220 17.13 -1.66 24.26
C ILE A 220 17.25 -0.58 23.17
N GLY A 221 17.89 0.55 23.48
CA GLY A 221 18.10 1.66 22.55
C GLY A 221 18.86 1.23 21.29
N TYR A 222 19.93 0.43 21.45
CA TYR A 222 20.66 -0.10 20.29
C TYR A 222 19.78 -0.96 19.39
N SER A 223 18.92 -1.82 19.94
CA SER A 223 18.01 -2.65 19.13
C SER A 223 17.04 -1.79 18.31
N PHE A 224 16.45 -0.77 18.92
CA PHE A 224 15.53 0.15 18.25
C PHE A 224 16.23 1.02 17.20
N ILE A 225 17.41 1.57 17.52
CA ILE A 225 18.18 2.38 16.56
C ILE A 225 18.60 1.54 15.36
N SER A 226 19.15 0.34 15.59
CA SER A 226 19.57 -0.53 14.49
C SER A 226 18.41 -0.94 13.61
N CYS A 227 17.26 -1.33 14.19
CA CYS A 227 16.05 -1.64 13.45
C CYS A 227 15.55 -0.44 12.66
N GLY A 228 15.37 0.69 13.34
CA GLY A 228 14.84 1.91 12.71
C GLY A 228 15.74 2.43 11.59
N LEU A 229 17.07 2.32 11.76
CA LEU A 229 18.04 2.72 10.74
C LEU A 229 17.95 1.83 9.49
N ILE A 230 17.80 0.53 9.64
CA ILE A 230 17.62 -0.40 8.50
C ILE A 230 16.33 -0.05 7.75
N VAL A 231 15.20 0.07 8.46
CA VAL A 231 13.90 0.38 7.85
C VAL A 231 13.93 1.75 7.18
N PHE A 232 14.49 2.76 7.85
CA PHE A 232 14.65 4.11 7.30
C PHE A 232 15.52 4.12 6.04
N LEU A 233 16.69 3.49 6.06
CA LEU A 233 17.59 3.48 4.91
C LEU A 233 16.97 2.79 3.70
N ILE A 234 16.25 1.68 3.89
CA ILE A 234 15.56 0.99 2.78
C ILE A 234 14.49 1.90 2.17
N GLY A 235 13.61 2.48 2.98
CA GLY A 235 12.56 3.36 2.50
C GLY A 235 13.11 4.64 1.85
N PHE A 236 14.04 5.30 2.50
CA PHE A 236 14.62 6.57 2.06
C PHE A 236 15.48 6.43 0.81
N SER A 237 16.35 5.40 0.74
CA SER A 237 17.15 5.14 -0.47
C SER A 237 16.27 4.76 -1.65
N GLY A 238 15.24 3.94 -1.43
CA GLY A 238 14.26 3.62 -2.45
C GLY A 238 13.51 4.87 -2.96
N TYR A 239 13.14 5.77 -2.05
CA TYR A 239 12.47 7.02 -2.40
C TYR A 239 13.37 7.97 -3.22
N ILE A 240 14.65 8.14 -2.82
CA ILE A 240 15.58 9.02 -3.54
C ILE A 240 16.03 8.44 -4.88
N SER A 241 16.18 7.12 -4.97
CA SER A 241 16.65 6.48 -6.21
C SER A 241 15.74 6.72 -7.41
N GLY A 242 14.45 7.04 -7.18
CA GLY A 242 13.49 7.31 -8.24
C GLY A 242 13.19 6.12 -9.15
N PHE A 243 13.56 4.88 -8.75
CA PHE A 243 13.37 3.68 -9.59
C PHE A 243 11.91 3.46 -9.98
N TYR A 244 10.98 3.92 -9.16
CA TYR A 244 9.54 3.86 -9.42
C TYR A 244 9.10 4.67 -10.65
N ASN A 245 9.92 5.63 -11.12
CA ASN A 245 9.64 6.39 -12.34
C ASN A 245 9.91 5.58 -13.63
N HIS A 246 10.52 4.40 -13.50
CA HIS A 246 10.85 3.51 -14.62
C HIS A 246 9.91 2.31 -14.72
N VAL A 247 8.70 2.41 -14.16
CA VAL A 247 7.68 1.35 -14.26
C VAL A 247 7.20 1.29 -15.71
N ALA A 248 7.56 0.21 -16.39
CA ALA A 248 7.19 -0.02 -17.80
C ALA A 248 5.82 -0.73 -17.87
N ILE A 249 4.74 0.04 -17.90
CA ILE A 249 3.38 -0.43 -18.16
C ILE A 249 2.89 0.26 -19.43
N ALA A 250 2.28 -0.51 -20.35
CA ALA A 250 1.83 -0.01 -21.65
C ALA A 250 0.74 1.08 -21.53
N ILE A 251 -0.07 1.00 -20.48
CA ILE A 251 -1.19 1.92 -20.25
C ILE A 251 -0.71 3.09 -19.38
N PRO A 252 -0.71 4.35 -19.89
CA PRO A 252 -0.09 5.49 -19.23
C PRO A 252 -0.65 5.79 -17.83
N TYR A 253 -1.97 5.79 -17.66
CA TYR A 253 -2.58 6.06 -16.36
C TYR A 253 -2.28 4.97 -15.32
N LEU A 254 -2.16 3.70 -15.73
CA LEU A 254 -1.73 2.61 -14.86
C LEU A 254 -0.26 2.75 -14.45
N ALA A 255 0.61 3.12 -15.40
CA ALA A 255 2.02 3.38 -15.10
C ALA A 255 2.16 4.50 -14.07
N MET A 256 1.38 5.57 -14.22
CA MET A 256 1.33 6.70 -13.30
C MET A 256 0.78 6.29 -11.93
N ALA A 257 -0.33 5.55 -11.88
CA ALA A 257 -0.91 5.04 -10.64
C ALA A 257 0.10 4.18 -9.87
N MET A 258 0.75 3.22 -10.53
CA MET A 258 1.77 2.36 -9.91
C MET A 258 2.97 3.15 -9.42
N THR A 259 3.42 4.15 -10.17
CA THR A 259 4.50 5.06 -9.76
C THR A 259 4.17 5.75 -8.43
N PHE A 260 2.98 6.32 -8.30
CA PHE A 260 2.54 6.99 -7.08
C PHE A 260 2.29 6.03 -5.92
N ILE A 261 1.74 4.84 -6.18
CA ILE A 261 1.54 3.79 -5.15
C ILE A 261 2.89 3.35 -4.57
N ILE A 262 3.89 3.06 -5.41
CA ILE A 262 5.23 2.66 -4.94
C ILE A 262 5.88 3.80 -4.17
N LYS A 263 5.76 5.04 -4.65
CA LYS A 263 6.26 6.23 -3.95
C LYS A 263 5.65 6.39 -2.56
N GLU A 264 4.33 6.20 -2.44
CA GLU A 264 3.61 6.25 -1.16
C GLU A 264 4.07 5.14 -0.20
N TYR A 265 4.32 3.94 -0.72
CA TYR A 265 4.85 2.83 0.06
C TYR A 265 6.23 3.14 0.65
N LEU A 266 7.14 3.67 -0.17
CA LEU A 266 8.49 4.05 0.27
C LEU A 266 8.45 5.16 1.31
N LEU A 267 7.56 6.14 1.13
CA LEU A 267 7.36 7.22 2.09
C LEU A 267 6.86 6.69 3.44
N LYS A 268 5.81 5.86 3.44
CA LYS A 268 5.25 5.26 4.66
C LYS A 268 6.28 4.38 5.37
N PHE A 269 7.06 3.60 4.61
CA PHE A 269 8.13 2.78 5.16
C PHE A 269 9.22 3.63 5.82
N THR A 270 9.61 4.74 5.19
CA THR A 270 10.55 5.73 5.75
C THR A 270 10.01 6.31 7.06
N ILE A 271 8.74 6.69 7.11
CA ILE A 271 8.11 7.25 8.32
C ILE A 271 8.14 6.22 9.46
N ILE A 272 7.82 4.96 9.20
CA ILE A 272 7.92 3.88 10.21
C ILE A 272 9.34 3.78 10.74
N GLY A 273 10.35 3.80 9.86
CA GLY A 273 11.76 3.80 10.24
C GLY A 273 12.13 4.98 11.14
N CYS A 274 11.69 6.20 10.80
CA CYS A 274 11.88 7.40 11.62
C CYS A 274 11.25 7.27 13.01
N LEU A 275 10.03 6.74 13.11
CA LEU A 275 9.36 6.54 14.41
C LEU A 275 10.12 5.55 15.29
N ILE A 276 10.60 4.44 14.75
CA ILE A 276 11.39 3.45 15.48
C ILE A 276 12.73 4.06 15.93
N LEU A 277 13.41 4.80 15.06
CA LEU A 277 14.63 5.55 15.38
C LEU A 277 14.40 6.52 16.53
N PHE A 278 13.32 7.28 16.47
CA PHE A 278 12.98 8.25 17.51
C PHE A 278 12.81 7.57 18.87
N ILE A 279 12.10 6.43 18.94
CA ILE A 279 11.96 5.64 20.16
C ILE A 279 13.34 5.19 20.67
N GLY A 280 14.21 4.71 19.78
CA GLY A 280 15.57 4.30 20.12
C GLY A 280 16.41 5.45 20.69
N ILE A 281 16.33 6.64 20.11
CA ILE A 281 16.99 7.85 20.58
C ILE A 281 16.47 8.25 21.98
N CYS A 282 15.17 8.12 22.23
CA CYS A 282 14.59 8.37 23.54
C CYS A 282 15.21 7.43 24.62
N PHE A 283 15.34 6.13 24.34
CA PHE A 283 16.01 5.18 25.23
C PHE A 283 17.48 5.54 25.49
N MET A 284 18.21 5.96 24.45
CA MET A 284 19.60 6.41 24.57
C MET A 284 19.71 7.69 25.38
N SER A 285 18.79 8.64 25.23
CA SER A 285 18.77 9.88 26.02
C SER A 285 18.56 9.59 27.51
N ILE A 286 17.70 8.61 27.87
CA ILE A 286 17.52 8.15 29.24
C ILE A 286 18.85 7.53 29.76
N TYR A 287 19.52 6.71 28.95
CA TYR A 287 20.81 6.15 29.30
C TYR A 287 21.85 7.23 29.61
N TRP A 288 22.01 8.26 28.76
CA TRP A 288 22.93 9.37 28.95
C TRP A 288 22.60 10.18 30.20
N ARG A 289 21.32 10.45 30.49
CA ARG A 289 20.92 11.13 31.74
C ARG A 289 21.32 10.36 32.99
N TYR A 290 21.19 9.02 32.99
CA TYR A 290 21.66 8.20 34.14
C TYR A 290 23.18 8.22 34.28
N LEU A 291 23.94 8.24 33.20
CA LEU A 291 25.40 8.37 33.23
C LEU A 291 25.80 9.74 33.80
N TYR A 292 25.23 10.82 33.26
CA TYR A 292 25.55 12.17 33.72
C TYR A 292 25.31 12.38 35.22
N LYS A 293 24.15 11.93 35.73
CA LYS A 293 23.84 11.98 37.16
C LYS A 293 24.89 11.26 38.00
N LYS A 294 25.35 10.09 37.53
CA LYS A 294 26.36 9.32 38.25
C LYS A 294 27.71 10.03 38.28
N TYR A 295 28.14 10.65 37.21
CA TYR A 295 29.41 11.40 37.16
C TYR A 295 29.32 12.69 37.96
N SER A 296 28.21 13.42 37.92
CA SER A 296 28.00 14.63 38.69
C SER A 296 28.04 14.40 40.22
N CYS A 297 27.53 13.25 40.72
CA CYS A 297 27.67 12.88 42.13
C CYS A 297 29.13 12.62 42.52
N VAL A 298 29.90 11.93 41.66
CA VAL A 298 31.32 11.63 41.94
C VAL A 298 32.17 12.90 41.98
N TYR A 299 31.88 13.90 41.16
CA TYR A 299 32.59 15.20 41.19
C TYR A 299 32.26 16.03 42.45
N LYS A 300 31.01 15.96 42.94
CA LYS A 300 30.62 16.65 44.19
C LYS A 300 31.24 16.07 45.44
N ASP A 301 31.55 14.78 45.43
CA ASP A 301 32.17 14.10 46.58
C ASP A 301 33.72 14.27 46.57
N MET A 302 34.30 14.88 45.54
CA MET A 302 35.74 15.18 45.40
C MET A 302 36.07 16.68 45.57
N SER A 303 35.07 17.55 45.67
CA SER A 303 35.21 18.97 45.94
C SER A 303 34.83 19.26 47.42
#